data_7b6dc9788237878ee909f6db81223dbb
#
_entry.id   7b6dc9788237878ee909f6db81223dbb
#
_cell.length_a   1.000
_cell.length_b   1.000
_cell.length_c   1.000
_cell.angle_alpha   90.00
_cell.angle_beta   90.00
_cell.angle_gamma   90.00
#
_symmetry.space_group_name_H-M   'P 1'
#
loop_
_entity.id
_entity.type
_entity.pdbx_description
1 polymer ?
#
loop_
_entity_poly.entity_id
_entity_poly.type
_entity_poly.pdbx_seq_one_letter_code
_entity_poly.pdbx_strand_id
1 'polypeptide(L)'
;DVVLFFHASWCPSCRALNSDIEKNVGSIPAGVSILKLDYDKETELKKKYGVTYQHTLVQVDKDGNMIKKWSGSPKLNNLISEIK
;
A
#
# COMPACT_ATOMS: atom_id res chain seq x y z
N ASP A 1 2.10 -4.95 11.80
CA ASP A 1 1.13 -4.41 10.84
C ASP A 1 1.66 -4.52 9.42
N VAL A 2 0.80 -4.94 8.51
CA VAL A 2 1.14 -5.08 7.10
C VAL A 2 0.27 -4.14 6.27
N VAL A 3 0.91 -3.40 5.38
CA VAL A 3 0.21 -2.54 4.44
C VAL A 3 0.44 -3.09 3.03
N LEU A 4 -0.65 -3.38 2.33
CA LEU A 4 -0.61 -3.82 0.94
C LEU A 4 -0.72 -2.60 0.04
N PHE A 5 0.28 -2.38 -0.79
CA PHE A 5 0.31 -1.26 -1.72
C PHE A 5 0.02 -1.78 -3.14
N PHE A 6 -1.19 -1.52 -3.63
CA PHE A 6 -1.60 -1.93 -4.97
C PHE A 6 -1.05 -0.92 -5.98
N HIS A 7 0.10 -1.26 -6.51
CA HIS A 7 0.91 -0.42 -7.38
C HIS A 7 0.70 -0.79 -8.84
N ALA A 8 0.50 0.22 -9.69
CA ALA A 8 0.48 0.02 -11.14
C ALA A 8 1.67 0.75 -11.75
N SER A 9 2.44 0.05 -12.60
CA SER A 9 3.64 0.63 -13.21
C SER A 9 3.32 1.82 -14.15
N TRP A 10 2.10 1.85 -14.68
CA TRP A 10 1.63 2.93 -15.55
C TRP A 10 1.04 4.13 -14.79
N CYS A 11 0.94 4.04 -13.48
CA CYS A 11 0.33 5.06 -12.64
C CYS A 11 1.39 6.02 -12.11
N PRO A 12 1.38 7.30 -12.49
CA PRO A 12 2.41 8.25 -12.02
C PRO A 12 2.45 8.42 -10.50
N SER A 13 1.29 8.50 -9.84
CA SER A 13 1.26 8.65 -8.38
C SER A 13 1.76 7.40 -7.67
N CYS A 14 1.50 6.21 -8.23
CA CYS A 14 2.03 4.96 -7.69
C CYS A 14 3.56 4.94 -7.76
N ARG A 15 4.11 5.36 -8.91
CA ARG A 15 5.55 5.41 -9.08
C ARG A 15 6.21 6.41 -8.14
N ALA A 16 5.56 7.56 -7.93
CA ALA A 16 6.06 8.58 -7.04
C ALA A 16 6.11 8.08 -5.59
N LEU A 17 5.04 7.45 -5.11
CA LEU A 17 5.02 6.87 -3.77
C LEU A 17 6.05 5.75 -3.64
N ASN A 18 6.14 4.87 -4.62
CA ASN A 18 7.11 3.77 -4.61
C ASN A 18 8.54 4.30 -4.50
N SER A 19 8.87 5.34 -5.27
CA SER A 19 10.19 5.97 -5.23
C SER A 19 10.48 6.56 -3.84
N ASP A 20 9.50 7.22 -3.24
CA ASP A 20 9.65 7.81 -1.92
C ASP A 20 9.85 6.74 -0.84
N ILE A 21 9.13 5.62 -0.95
CA ILE A 21 9.31 4.49 -0.03
C ILE A 21 10.72 3.94 -0.14
N GLU A 22 11.22 3.72 -1.36
CA GLU A 22 12.54 3.17 -1.59
C GLU A 22 13.65 4.07 -1.04
N LYS A 23 13.48 5.39 -1.14
CA LYS A 23 14.45 6.37 -0.64
C LYS A 23 14.42 6.50 0.88
N ASN A 24 13.33 6.12 1.52
CA ASN A 24 13.13 6.34 2.95
C ASN A 24 12.80 5.05 3.70
N VAL A 25 13.37 3.92 3.28
CA VAL A 25 13.10 2.61 3.90
C VAL A 25 13.36 2.65 5.40
N GLY A 26 14.41 3.38 5.80
CA GLY A 26 14.78 3.50 7.21
C GLY A 26 13.77 4.27 8.05
N SER A 27 12.83 4.97 7.42
CA SER A 27 11.78 5.72 8.13
C SER A 27 10.54 4.88 8.40
N ILE A 28 10.48 3.65 7.89
CA ILE A 28 9.36 2.75 8.14
C ILE A 28 9.44 2.28 9.59
N PRO A 29 8.37 2.48 10.40
CA PRO A 29 8.41 2.07 11.81
C PRO A 29 8.63 0.57 11.98
N ALA A 30 9.30 0.21 13.07
CA ALA A 30 9.47 -1.20 13.43
C ALA A 30 8.07 -1.85 13.58
N GLY A 31 7.94 -3.06 13.07
CA GLY A 31 6.67 -3.77 13.12
C GLY A 31 5.73 -3.45 11.97
N VAL A 32 6.13 -2.56 11.06
CA VAL A 32 5.34 -2.23 9.85
C VAL A 32 6.05 -2.80 8.63
N SER A 33 5.31 -3.56 7.82
CA SER A 33 5.80 -4.07 6.55
C SER A 33 4.92 -3.52 5.44
N ILE A 34 5.54 -3.01 4.38
CA ILE A 34 4.82 -2.52 3.21
C ILE A 34 5.11 -3.47 2.05
N LEU A 35 4.07 -4.13 1.55
CA LEU A 35 4.19 -5.06 0.44
C LEU A 35 3.67 -4.42 -0.84
N LYS A 36 4.55 -4.30 -1.83
CA LYS A 36 4.15 -3.77 -3.14
C LYS A 36 3.56 -4.89 -3.97
N LEU A 37 2.30 -4.73 -4.38
CA LEU A 37 1.58 -5.70 -5.19
C LEU A 37 1.30 -5.10 -6.57
N ASP A 38 1.31 -5.94 -7.59
CA ASP A 38 1.02 -5.50 -8.95
C ASP A 38 -0.51 -5.42 -9.13
N TYR A 39 -1.02 -4.20 -9.20
CA TYR A 39 -2.47 -3.96 -9.33
C TYR A 39 -3.06 -4.74 -10.51
N ASP A 40 -2.35 -4.82 -11.63
CA ASP A 40 -2.87 -5.47 -12.83
C ASP A 40 -2.93 -6.99 -12.71
N LYS A 41 -2.09 -7.60 -11.88
CA LYS A 41 -1.96 -9.05 -11.76
C LYS A 41 -2.64 -9.65 -10.54
N GLU A 42 -2.80 -8.89 -9.45
CA GLU A 42 -3.32 -9.39 -8.18
C GLU A 42 -4.84 -9.37 -8.14
N THR A 43 -5.49 -10.05 -9.08
CA THR A 43 -6.95 -10.03 -9.21
C THR A 43 -7.67 -10.61 -8.01
N GLU A 44 -7.14 -11.70 -7.42
CA GLU A 44 -7.74 -12.34 -6.25
C GLU A 44 -7.72 -11.40 -5.04
N LEU A 45 -6.58 -10.77 -4.78
CA LEU A 45 -6.45 -9.85 -3.65
C LEU A 45 -7.27 -8.60 -3.84
N LYS A 46 -7.39 -8.11 -5.07
CA LYS A 46 -8.27 -6.98 -5.37
C LYS A 46 -9.71 -7.30 -5.03
N LYS A 47 -10.18 -8.50 -5.37
CA LYS A 47 -11.53 -8.94 -5.04
C LYS A 47 -11.71 -9.08 -3.53
N LYS A 48 -10.73 -9.69 -2.87
CA LYS A 48 -10.80 -9.93 -1.42
C LYS A 48 -10.97 -8.64 -0.63
N TYR A 49 -10.25 -7.59 -1.03
CA TYR A 49 -10.26 -6.32 -0.29
C TYR A 49 -11.09 -5.23 -0.96
N GLY A 50 -11.81 -5.55 -2.02
CA GLY A 50 -12.66 -4.57 -2.70
C GLY A 50 -11.88 -3.44 -3.37
N VAL A 51 -10.68 -3.75 -3.87
CA VAL A 51 -9.83 -2.76 -4.55
C VAL A 51 -10.26 -2.65 -6.00
N THR A 52 -10.71 -1.45 -6.38
CA THR A 52 -11.27 -1.20 -7.71
C THR A 52 -10.47 -0.21 -8.55
N TYR A 53 -9.42 0.37 -7.99
CA TYR A 53 -8.53 1.29 -8.70
C TYR A 53 -7.12 1.21 -8.12
N GLN A 54 -6.16 1.72 -8.88
CA GLN A 54 -4.75 1.69 -8.49
C GLN A 54 -4.45 2.70 -7.35
N HIS A 55 -3.25 2.63 -6.79
CA HIS A 55 -2.80 3.49 -5.69
C HIS A 55 -3.72 3.34 -4.47
N THR A 56 -4.18 2.12 -4.24
CA THR A 56 -4.97 1.79 -3.07
C THR A 56 -4.07 1.08 -2.07
N LEU A 57 -4.24 1.43 -0.81
CA LEU A 57 -3.48 0.86 0.29
C LEU A 57 -4.45 0.18 1.25
N VAL A 58 -4.07 -1.01 1.70
CA VAL A 58 -4.90 -1.81 2.61
C VAL A 58 -4.02 -2.24 3.78
N GLN A 59 -4.40 -1.82 4.98
CA GLN A 59 -3.76 -2.31 6.19
C GLN A 59 -4.47 -3.58 6.63
N VAL A 60 -3.70 -4.64 6.83
CA VAL A 60 -4.25 -5.93 7.29
C VAL A 60 -3.57 -6.37 8.57
N ASP A 61 -4.27 -7.22 9.34
CA ASP A 61 -3.70 -7.82 10.55
C ASP A 61 -2.91 -9.08 10.19
N LYS A 62 -2.39 -9.77 11.20
CA LYS A 62 -1.58 -10.97 11.02
C LYS A 62 -2.35 -12.12 10.33
N ASP A 63 -3.67 -12.08 10.39
CA ASP A 63 -4.52 -13.11 9.79
C ASP A 63 -5.02 -12.71 8.40
N GLY A 64 -4.61 -11.55 7.90
CA GLY A 64 -4.99 -11.06 6.59
C GLY A 64 -6.33 -10.34 6.55
N ASN A 65 -6.90 -10.02 7.70
CA ASN A 65 -8.16 -9.28 7.75
C ASN A 65 -7.91 -7.79 7.60
N MET A 66 -8.75 -7.13 6.80
CA MET A 66 -8.61 -5.71 6.52
C MET A 66 -8.92 -4.87 7.76
N ILE A 67 -7.98 -4.01 8.14
CA ILE A 67 -8.16 -3.05 9.23
C ILE A 67 -8.62 -1.72 8.66
N LYS A 68 -8.00 -1.27 7.55
CA LYS A 68 -8.31 0.00 6.91
C LYS A 68 -7.94 -0.05 5.44
N LYS A 69 -8.70 0.65 4.63
CA LYS A 69 -8.42 0.81 3.20
C LYS A 69 -8.51 2.29 2.84
N TRP A 70 -7.52 2.79 2.12
CA TRP A 70 -7.50 4.19 1.67
C TRP A 70 -6.72 4.29 0.37
N SER A 71 -6.70 5.50 -0.21
CA SER A 71 -5.95 5.76 -1.44
C SER A 71 -5.37 7.16 -1.40
N GLY A 72 -4.48 7.44 -2.35
CA GLY A 72 -3.99 8.80 -2.56
C GLY A 72 -2.88 9.27 -1.64
N SER A 73 -2.25 8.39 -0.87
CA SER A 73 -1.07 8.78 -0.08
C SER A 73 0.08 9.13 -1.03
N PRO A 74 0.48 10.43 -1.14
CA PRO A 74 1.50 10.80 -2.13
C PRO A 74 2.91 10.46 -1.70
N LYS A 75 3.16 10.34 -0.40
CA LYS A 75 4.48 10.06 0.16
C LYS A 75 4.39 9.07 1.30
N LEU A 76 5.54 8.50 1.68
CA LEU A 76 5.62 7.53 2.77
C LEU A 76 5.07 8.09 4.09
N ASN A 77 5.35 9.35 4.41
CA ASN A 77 4.85 9.96 5.63
C ASN A 77 3.32 9.97 5.67
N ASN A 78 2.68 10.25 4.54
CA ASN A 78 1.23 10.24 4.45
C ASN A 78 0.67 8.83 4.65
N LEU A 79 1.35 7.83 4.07
CA LEU A 79 0.96 6.43 4.22
C LEU A 79 1.04 6.03 5.69
N ILE A 80 2.17 6.33 6.35
CA ILE A 80 2.38 5.95 7.74
C ILE A 80 1.34 6.60 8.65
N SER A 81 0.97 7.86 8.39
CA SER A 81 -0.01 8.57 9.22
C SER A 81 -1.40 7.95 9.15
N GLU A 82 -1.70 7.18 8.12
CA GLU A 82 -2.99 6.51 7.97
C GLU A 82 -3.05 5.15 8.69
N ILE A 83 -1.93 4.62 9.11
CA ILE A 83 -1.89 3.31 9.79
C ILE A 83 -2.54 3.41 11.17
N LYS A 84 -3.42 2.48 11.45
CA LYS A 84 -4.12 2.38 12.74
C LYS A 84 -3.40 1.53 13.75
#